data_bcb77bf078a83a05f7f7e92030777d30
#
_entry.id   bcb77bf078a83a05f7f7e92030777d30
#
_cell.length_a   1.000
_cell.length_b   1.000
_cell.length_c   1.000
_cell.angle_alpha   90.00
_cell.angle_beta   90.00
_cell.angle_gamma   90.00
#
_symmetry.space_group_name_H-M   'P 1'
#
loop_
_entity.id
_entity.type
_entity.pdbx_description
1 polymer ?
#
loop_
_entity_poly.entity_id
_entity_poly.type
_entity_poly.pdbx_seq_one_letter_code
_entity_poly.pdbx_strand_id
1 'polypeptide(L)'
;MVKRIIGITMSLLLLASLNSYACTNFIITKGASTDGSVMVSYSADSHVLYGELYHWPAKTYPKGTMLDIWEWDSGKYLGKIPQVEQTYNVVGNVNEFQLSIAETTFTGREELGTPNGIMDYGSLIYVTLQRAKTAREAIKILTDLVEEHGYASTGESFSICDKNEAWILELIGKGEGKKGAVWVALLIPDGYVSAHANQARITTFEYQKKNDWFNPKQTVFNSKDVISFAREMKYFDGKDSEFSFSDTYAPVDFGGARFCEIRVWAFFNAVKSGMDQYWDYAKGHIKRGAHGYATNRMPLWIKPDKKISQIDMFKFMRDHLEGTELDMRNDIGAGPYGNPYRWRPMTWSVDGEDYVMERATATQQTGFSFIAQLRSWLPDAFGAINWFSVDDAGFTVYVPMYSTITKIPRPYAVGNGDLMDFTLESAFWVFNMVSNFAYTRYELIYPEIEKEQHRLHTSFVRETLELEKKLMEIHEKDPKLVLREVNNYSNQAAERTHQEWKNLFAYLFTKYMDGNVKTKQEVPEGYKYYAPKVEQFELSDKWKRLIVNDTQGKVKVIKEGE
;
A
#
# COMPACT_ATOMS: atom_id res chain seq x y z
N MET A 1 28.64 -6.46 37.82
CA MET A 1 28.21 -5.18 37.22
C MET A 1 28.27 -5.17 35.69
N VAL A 2 29.22 -5.83 35.05
CA VAL A 2 29.36 -5.86 33.56
C VAL A 2 28.28 -6.67 32.82
N LYS A 3 27.70 -7.73 33.42
CA LYS A 3 26.62 -8.54 32.76
C LYS A 3 25.23 -7.88 32.70
N ARG A 4 24.97 -6.80 33.47
CA ARG A 4 23.71 -6.06 33.40
C ARG A 4 23.72 -4.95 32.35
N ILE A 5 24.88 -4.48 31.94
CA ILE A 5 25.02 -3.41 30.92
C ILE A 5 24.83 -3.97 29.51
N ILE A 6 25.21 -5.24 29.26
CA ILE A 6 25.05 -5.89 27.94
C ILE A 6 23.58 -6.21 27.63
N GLY A 7 22.74 -6.49 28.65
CA GLY A 7 21.31 -6.75 28.45
C GLY A 7 20.49 -5.51 28.08
N ILE A 8 20.88 -4.33 28.57
CA ILE A 8 20.18 -3.06 28.32
C ILE A 8 20.55 -2.50 26.93
N THR A 9 21.78 -2.73 26.46
CA THR A 9 22.22 -2.26 25.13
C THR A 9 21.62 -3.07 23.99
N MET A 10 21.34 -4.37 24.18
CA MET A 10 20.70 -5.21 23.18
C MET A 10 19.20 -4.94 23.01
N SER A 11 18.50 -4.56 24.09
CA SER A 11 17.08 -4.17 24.01
C SER A 11 16.85 -2.79 23.35
N LEU A 12 17.80 -1.86 23.48
CA LEU A 12 17.74 -0.55 22.83
C LEU A 12 18.07 -0.58 21.33
N LEU A 13 18.84 -1.57 20.86
CA LEU A 13 19.16 -1.76 19.43
C LEU A 13 18.01 -2.37 18.65
N LEU A 14 17.14 -3.17 19.27
CA LEU A 14 15.93 -3.72 18.65
C LEU A 14 14.82 -2.66 18.41
N LEU A 15 14.85 -1.54 19.11
CA LEU A 15 13.88 -0.44 18.97
C LEU A 15 14.28 0.60 17.91
N ALA A 16 15.54 0.63 17.50
CA ALA A 16 16.06 1.64 16.55
C ALA A 16 15.81 1.30 15.08
N SER A 17 15.40 0.07 14.75
CA SER A 17 15.17 -0.38 13.36
C SER A 17 13.73 -0.26 12.86
N LEU A 18 12.80 0.31 13.66
CA LEU A 18 11.38 0.47 13.27
C LEU A 18 11.08 1.72 12.44
N ASN A 19 12.08 2.34 11.82
CA ASN A 19 11.88 3.31 10.74
C ASN A 19 11.61 2.62 9.40
N SER A 20 10.90 1.49 9.41
CA SER A 20 10.61 0.75 8.19
C SER A 20 9.53 1.45 7.38
N TYR A 21 9.79 1.64 6.12
CA TYR A 21 8.79 1.79 5.08
C TYR A 21 7.73 0.70 5.28
N ALA A 22 6.48 1.07 5.24
CA ALA A 22 5.41 0.15 5.57
C ALA A 22 4.36 0.16 4.46
N CYS A 23 4.41 -0.84 3.59
CA CYS A 23 3.54 -0.99 2.42
C CYS A 23 2.46 -2.05 2.65
N THR A 24 1.38 -2.03 1.87
CA THR A 24 0.31 -3.04 1.93
C THR A 24 -0.19 -3.37 0.54
N ASN A 25 -0.27 -4.67 0.22
CA ASN A 25 -0.81 -5.16 -1.05
C ASN A 25 -1.94 -6.15 -0.81
N PHE A 26 -3.03 -5.99 -1.58
CA PHE A 26 -4.13 -6.97 -1.71
C PHE A 26 -4.21 -7.44 -3.15
N ILE A 27 -4.44 -8.74 -3.35
CA ILE A 27 -4.43 -9.38 -4.67
C ILE A 27 -5.71 -10.17 -4.85
N ILE A 28 -6.42 -9.89 -5.94
CA ILE A 28 -7.69 -10.54 -6.31
C ILE A 28 -7.52 -11.21 -7.67
N THR A 29 -7.66 -12.53 -7.74
CA THR A 29 -7.64 -13.25 -9.01
C THR A 29 -8.96 -13.13 -9.78
N LYS A 30 -8.97 -13.48 -11.06
CA LYS A 30 -10.14 -13.37 -11.96
C LYS A 30 -11.41 -14.00 -11.37
N GLY A 31 -11.29 -15.23 -10.88
CA GLY A 31 -12.43 -15.97 -10.32
C GLY A 31 -12.96 -15.39 -9.01
N ALA A 32 -12.16 -14.59 -8.30
CA ALA A 32 -12.53 -13.93 -7.05
C ALA A 32 -13.13 -12.53 -7.25
N SER A 33 -12.99 -11.91 -8.42
CA SER A 33 -13.55 -10.60 -8.72
C SER A 33 -14.97 -10.65 -9.28
N THR A 34 -15.73 -9.57 -9.12
CA THR A 34 -17.13 -9.48 -9.59
C THR A 34 -17.24 -9.44 -11.11
N ASP A 35 -16.26 -8.85 -11.79
CA ASP A 35 -16.26 -8.61 -13.22
C ASP A 35 -15.28 -9.51 -14.01
N GLY A 36 -14.50 -10.35 -13.31
CA GLY A 36 -13.49 -11.22 -13.91
C GLY A 36 -12.16 -10.52 -14.18
N SER A 37 -11.92 -9.32 -13.64
CA SER A 37 -10.60 -8.68 -13.66
C SER A 37 -9.64 -9.31 -12.65
N VAL A 38 -8.35 -9.22 -12.91
CA VAL A 38 -7.32 -9.33 -11.87
C VAL A 38 -7.15 -7.95 -11.25
N MET A 39 -7.12 -7.86 -9.92
CA MET A 39 -6.87 -6.61 -9.23
C MET A 39 -5.71 -6.77 -8.25
N VAL A 40 -4.85 -5.76 -8.19
CA VAL A 40 -3.78 -5.65 -7.19
C VAL A 40 -3.76 -4.23 -6.64
N SER A 41 -3.71 -4.10 -5.31
CA SER A 41 -3.53 -2.81 -4.67
C SER A 41 -2.11 -2.63 -4.16
N TYR A 42 -1.74 -1.37 -3.95
CA TYR A 42 -0.51 -0.98 -3.29
C TYR A 42 -0.73 0.31 -2.50
N SER A 43 -0.24 0.32 -1.27
CA SER A 43 -0.08 1.53 -0.47
C SER A 43 1.41 1.69 -0.17
N ALA A 44 2.01 2.76 -0.66
CA ALA A 44 3.41 3.10 -0.44
C ALA A 44 3.50 4.06 0.75
N ASP A 45 3.92 3.53 1.90
CA ASP A 45 3.82 4.23 3.17
C ASP A 45 5.20 4.61 3.71
N SER A 46 5.53 5.89 3.65
CA SER A 46 6.76 6.46 4.20
C SER A 46 6.60 7.94 4.51
N HIS A 47 7.09 8.39 5.67
CA HIS A 47 7.07 9.81 6.04
C HIS A 47 8.00 10.69 5.20
N VAL A 48 8.82 10.09 4.35
CA VAL A 48 9.72 10.80 3.43
C VAL A 48 9.31 10.63 1.96
N LEU A 49 8.13 10.07 1.69
CA LEU A 49 7.61 9.87 0.34
C LEU A 49 6.56 10.92 -0.01
N TYR A 50 6.85 11.73 -1.01
CA TYR A 50 5.89 12.63 -1.64
C TYR A 50 5.12 11.88 -2.72
N GLY A 51 3.79 11.93 -2.68
CA GLY A 51 2.94 11.17 -3.60
C GLY A 51 2.82 11.83 -4.97
N GLU A 52 3.32 11.15 -5.99
CA GLU A 52 3.29 11.57 -7.39
C GLU A 52 3.00 10.38 -8.30
N LEU A 53 2.43 10.62 -9.48
CA LEU A 53 2.24 9.59 -10.50
C LEU A 53 3.42 9.59 -11.47
N TYR A 54 4.29 8.63 -11.32
CA TYR A 54 5.45 8.45 -12.19
C TYR A 54 5.02 8.00 -13.59
N HIS A 55 5.78 8.40 -14.60
CA HIS A 55 5.53 8.04 -15.99
C HIS A 55 6.84 7.76 -16.73
N TRP A 56 6.92 6.60 -17.32
CA TRP A 56 8.00 6.21 -18.23
C TRP A 56 7.40 5.95 -19.61
N PRO A 57 7.47 6.92 -20.55
CA PRO A 57 6.89 6.76 -21.88
C PRO A 57 7.62 5.68 -22.68
N ALA A 58 6.90 4.99 -23.54
CA ALA A 58 7.48 4.08 -24.53
C ALA A 58 8.51 4.83 -25.38
N LYS A 59 9.69 4.23 -25.55
CA LYS A 59 10.81 4.87 -26.25
C LYS A 59 11.71 3.85 -26.95
N THR A 60 12.30 4.28 -28.07
CA THR A 60 13.33 3.51 -28.77
C THR A 60 14.71 4.11 -28.43
N TYR A 61 15.67 3.25 -28.16
CA TYR A 61 17.04 3.61 -27.79
C TYR A 61 18.04 3.04 -28.79
N PRO A 62 19.14 3.74 -29.10
CA PRO A 62 20.24 3.18 -29.88
C PRO A 62 20.81 1.93 -29.21
N LYS A 63 21.27 0.97 -30.02
CA LYS A 63 21.97 -0.21 -29.52
C LYS A 63 23.19 0.17 -28.66
N GLY A 64 23.35 -0.47 -27.51
CA GLY A 64 24.44 -0.20 -26.56
C GLY A 64 24.18 0.99 -25.62
N THR A 65 22.97 1.56 -25.63
CA THR A 65 22.58 2.57 -24.63
C THR A 65 22.66 1.97 -23.22
N MET A 66 23.16 2.75 -22.27
CA MET A 66 23.18 2.38 -20.84
C MET A 66 22.11 3.18 -20.09
N LEU A 67 21.45 2.55 -19.14
CA LEU A 67 20.48 3.16 -18.23
C LEU A 67 21.15 3.37 -16.87
N ASP A 68 21.12 4.61 -16.38
CA ASP A 68 21.54 4.94 -15.02
C ASP A 68 20.48 4.45 -14.02
N ILE A 69 20.94 3.80 -12.96
CA ILE A 69 20.09 3.30 -11.87
C ILE A 69 20.38 4.11 -10.61
N TRP A 70 19.31 4.65 -10.05
CA TRP A 70 19.32 5.41 -8.80
C TRP A 70 18.44 4.70 -7.79
N GLU A 71 18.91 4.57 -6.56
CA GLU A 71 18.11 4.00 -5.50
C GLU A 71 16.83 4.83 -5.28
N TRP A 72 15.71 4.15 -5.23
CA TRP A 72 14.39 4.78 -5.24
C TRP A 72 14.15 5.73 -4.06
N ASP A 73 14.52 5.32 -2.86
CA ASP A 73 14.20 6.06 -1.63
C ASP A 73 15.12 7.25 -1.40
N SER A 74 16.41 7.11 -1.66
CA SER A 74 17.43 8.12 -1.34
C SER A 74 17.92 8.92 -2.56
N GLY A 75 17.63 8.43 -3.78
CA GLY A 75 18.22 9.00 -5.00
C GLY A 75 19.73 8.77 -5.13
N LYS A 76 20.29 7.81 -4.38
CA LYS A 76 21.70 7.44 -4.48
C LYS A 76 21.99 6.77 -5.81
N TYR A 77 23.04 7.19 -6.51
CA TYR A 77 23.48 6.52 -7.73
C TYR A 77 24.05 5.13 -7.43
N LEU A 78 23.48 4.09 -8.07
CA LEU A 78 23.87 2.69 -7.87
C LEU A 78 24.74 2.15 -9.00
N GLY A 79 24.60 2.66 -10.22
CA GLY A 79 25.38 2.18 -11.38
C GLY A 79 24.61 2.27 -12.68
N LYS A 80 25.05 1.48 -13.68
CA LYS A 80 24.43 1.41 -15.01
C LYS A 80 24.15 -0.02 -15.42
N ILE A 81 23.03 -0.20 -16.12
CA ILE A 81 22.68 -1.47 -16.76
C ILE A 81 22.46 -1.26 -18.27
N PRO A 82 22.56 -2.31 -19.12
CA PRO A 82 22.20 -2.19 -20.52
C PRO A 82 20.71 -1.84 -20.68
N GLN A 83 20.43 -0.80 -21.49
CA GLN A 83 19.07 -0.46 -21.88
C GLN A 83 18.63 -1.32 -23.06
N VAL A 84 17.38 -1.82 -23.01
CA VAL A 84 16.78 -2.48 -24.18
C VAL A 84 16.51 -1.48 -25.30
N GLU A 85 16.52 -1.92 -26.57
CA GLU A 85 16.31 -1.04 -27.72
C GLU A 85 14.90 -0.43 -27.75
N GLN A 86 13.91 -1.10 -27.16
CA GLN A 86 12.53 -0.61 -27.06
C GLN A 86 11.98 -0.83 -25.67
N THR A 87 11.43 0.23 -25.08
CA THR A 87 10.71 0.18 -23.79
C THR A 87 9.22 0.38 -23.99
N TYR A 88 8.42 -0.12 -23.05
CA TYR A 88 6.97 0.04 -23.01
C TYR A 88 6.55 1.25 -22.20
N ASN A 89 5.33 1.76 -22.45
CA ASN A 89 4.73 2.82 -21.67
C ASN A 89 4.33 2.30 -20.29
N VAL A 90 4.73 3.03 -19.23
CA VAL A 90 4.42 2.69 -17.83
C VAL A 90 3.84 3.92 -17.14
N VAL A 91 2.66 3.76 -16.53
CA VAL A 91 1.97 4.79 -15.74
C VAL A 91 1.89 4.31 -14.30
N GLY A 92 2.70 4.90 -13.43
CA GLY A 92 2.91 4.38 -12.08
C GLY A 92 3.44 2.95 -12.11
N ASN A 93 2.66 2.04 -11.56
CA ASN A 93 3.02 0.62 -11.45
C ASN A 93 2.30 -0.28 -12.46
N VAL A 94 1.79 0.28 -13.56
CA VAL A 94 1.03 -0.46 -14.58
C VAL A 94 1.53 -0.11 -15.98
N ASN A 95 1.78 -1.11 -16.83
CA ASN A 95 2.20 -0.87 -18.21
C ASN A 95 1.06 -1.02 -19.23
N GLU A 96 1.36 -0.67 -20.49
CA GLU A 96 0.41 -0.69 -21.61
C GLU A 96 -0.09 -2.10 -22.01
N PHE A 97 0.51 -3.17 -21.48
CA PHE A 97 0.10 -4.57 -21.71
C PHE A 97 -0.74 -5.15 -20.58
N GLN A 98 -1.25 -4.30 -19.67
CA GLN A 98 -2.01 -4.72 -18.50
C GLN A 98 -1.18 -5.59 -17.53
N LEU A 99 0.09 -5.26 -17.35
CA LEU A 99 0.97 -5.84 -16.35
C LEU A 99 1.16 -4.82 -15.22
N SER A 100 1.00 -5.26 -13.99
CA SER A 100 1.22 -4.45 -12.77
C SER A 100 2.18 -5.15 -11.82
N ILE A 101 3.05 -4.36 -11.19
CA ILE A 101 3.96 -4.81 -10.13
C ILE A 101 3.78 -3.89 -8.93
N ALA A 102 3.42 -4.48 -7.80
CA ALA A 102 3.37 -3.83 -6.49
C ALA A 102 4.33 -4.57 -5.54
N GLU A 103 4.66 -3.97 -4.39
CA GLU A 103 5.64 -4.55 -3.48
C GLU A 103 5.32 -4.28 -2.00
N THR A 104 6.01 -5.00 -1.13
CA THR A 104 6.20 -4.65 0.29
C THR A 104 7.56 -5.12 0.76
N THR A 105 8.37 -4.18 1.23
CA THR A 105 9.68 -4.49 1.83
C THR A 105 9.52 -5.23 3.16
N PHE A 106 10.26 -6.30 3.37
CA PHE A 106 10.43 -6.94 4.67
C PHE A 106 11.91 -6.94 5.07
N THR A 107 12.20 -6.80 6.36
CA THR A 107 13.60 -6.77 6.82
C THR A 107 14.26 -8.14 6.62
N GLY A 108 13.58 -9.19 7.06
CA GLY A 108 14.16 -10.53 7.07
C GLY A 108 15.40 -10.62 7.97
N ARG A 109 16.35 -11.47 7.61
CA ARG A 109 17.64 -11.54 8.29
C ARG A 109 18.50 -10.35 7.88
N GLU A 110 18.83 -9.49 8.83
CA GLU A 110 19.55 -8.22 8.59
C GLU A 110 20.89 -8.43 7.89
N GLU A 111 21.61 -9.52 8.23
CA GLU A 111 22.89 -9.86 7.62
C GLU A 111 22.80 -10.22 6.12
N LEU A 112 21.61 -10.41 5.58
CA LEU A 112 21.36 -10.69 4.17
C LEU A 112 21.09 -9.42 3.36
N GLY A 113 20.87 -8.27 4.01
CA GLY A 113 20.82 -6.97 3.34
C GLY A 113 22.15 -6.69 2.64
N THR A 114 22.09 -6.13 1.42
CA THR A 114 23.30 -5.80 0.66
C THR A 114 23.21 -4.41 0.07
N PRO A 115 24.21 -3.53 0.32
CA PRO A 115 24.27 -2.22 -0.27
C PRO A 115 24.98 -2.18 -1.63
N ASN A 116 25.48 -3.30 -2.13
CA ASN A 116 26.48 -3.35 -3.21
C ASN A 116 25.93 -3.81 -4.57
N GLY A 117 24.61 -4.02 -4.70
CA GLY A 117 23.96 -4.29 -5.97
C GLY A 117 23.68 -3.01 -6.77
N ILE A 118 23.30 -3.18 -8.03
CA ILE A 118 22.85 -2.07 -8.90
C ILE A 118 21.33 -1.93 -8.87
N MET A 119 20.59 -3.04 -8.66
CA MET A 119 19.14 -3.05 -8.69
C MET A 119 18.55 -3.00 -7.28
N ASP A 120 17.86 -1.91 -6.95
CA ASP A 120 16.97 -1.82 -5.80
C ASP A 120 15.54 -2.22 -6.16
N TYR A 121 14.64 -2.31 -5.17
CA TYR A 121 13.26 -2.75 -5.40
C TYR A 121 12.48 -1.85 -6.36
N GLY A 122 12.61 -0.53 -6.22
CA GLY A 122 11.91 0.43 -7.05
C GLY A 122 12.39 0.41 -8.50
N SER A 123 13.72 0.33 -8.71
CA SER A 123 14.30 0.17 -10.05
C SER A 123 13.88 -1.15 -10.70
N LEU A 124 13.79 -2.25 -9.92
CA LEU A 124 13.28 -3.52 -10.43
C LEU A 124 11.84 -3.40 -10.94
N ILE A 125 10.97 -2.63 -10.29
CA ILE A 125 9.58 -2.44 -10.72
C ILE A 125 9.53 -1.76 -12.08
N TYR A 126 10.03 -0.52 -12.21
CA TYR A 126 9.83 0.23 -13.45
C TYR A 126 10.63 -0.34 -14.62
N VAL A 127 11.85 -0.84 -14.38
CA VAL A 127 12.67 -1.47 -15.44
C VAL A 127 12.02 -2.74 -15.96
N THR A 128 11.44 -3.56 -15.07
CA THR A 128 10.72 -4.78 -15.47
C THR A 128 9.44 -4.44 -16.25
N LEU A 129 8.66 -3.47 -15.78
CA LEU A 129 7.44 -3.03 -16.47
C LEU A 129 7.72 -2.46 -17.85
N GLN A 130 8.86 -1.81 -18.05
CA GLN A 130 9.29 -1.34 -19.37
C GLN A 130 9.69 -2.45 -20.35
N ARG A 131 9.86 -3.69 -19.88
CA ARG A 131 10.46 -4.80 -20.65
C ARG A 131 9.59 -6.04 -20.77
N ALA A 132 8.59 -6.21 -19.90
CA ALA A 132 7.73 -7.39 -19.82
C ALA A 132 6.30 -7.09 -20.29
N LYS A 133 5.64 -8.11 -20.87
CA LYS A 133 4.23 -8.07 -21.27
C LYS A 133 3.34 -8.93 -20.39
N THR A 134 3.89 -9.93 -19.72
CA THR A 134 3.16 -10.89 -18.91
C THR A 134 3.81 -11.04 -17.54
N ALA A 135 3.06 -11.54 -16.56
CA ALA A 135 3.58 -11.78 -15.22
C ALA A 135 4.78 -12.75 -15.22
N ARG A 136 4.74 -13.79 -16.06
CA ARG A 136 5.85 -14.76 -16.17
C ARG A 136 7.11 -14.15 -16.79
N GLU A 137 6.96 -13.33 -17.82
CA GLU A 137 8.08 -12.54 -18.38
C GLU A 137 8.64 -11.57 -17.33
N ALA A 138 7.77 -10.93 -16.56
CA ALA A 138 8.18 -10.02 -15.49
C ALA A 138 9.00 -10.73 -14.42
N ILE A 139 8.55 -11.88 -13.92
CA ILE A 139 9.31 -12.69 -12.95
C ILE A 139 10.69 -13.04 -13.49
N LYS A 140 10.74 -13.52 -14.75
CA LYS A 140 12.01 -13.87 -15.40
C LYS A 140 12.95 -12.66 -15.50
N ILE A 141 12.48 -11.55 -16.03
CA ILE A 141 13.29 -10.33 -16.24
C ILE A 141 13.77 -9.77 -14.90
N LEU A 142 12.90 -9.68 -13.90
CA LEU A 142 13.23 -9.19 -12.57
C LEU A 142 14.33 -10.03 -11.92
N THR A 143 14.20 -11.35 -11.98
CA THR A 143 15.18 -12.27 -11.38
C THR A 143 16.50 -12.33 -12.16
N ASP A 144 16.46 -12.22 -13.49
CA ASP A 144 17.66 -12.10 -14.34
C ASP A 144 18.43 -10.79 -14.02
N LEU A 145 17.73 -9.66 -13.86
CA LEU A 145 18.33 -8.38 -13.47
C LEU A 145 19.05 -8.46 -12.11
N VAL A 146 18.42 -9.13 -11.13
CA VAL A 146 19.03 -9.36 -9.81
C VAL A 146 20.26 -10.26 -9.90
N GLU A 147 20.22 -11.33 -10.68
CA GLU A 147 21.35 -12.24 -10.86
C GLU A 147 22.51 -11.55 -11.60
N GLU A 148 22.21 -10.80 -12.66
CA GLU A 148 23.22 -10.16 -13.52
C GLU A 148 23.84 -8.89 -12.88
N HIS A 149 23.04 -8.07 -12.20
CA HIS A 149 23.47 -6.76 -11.71
C HIS A 149 23.58 -6.66 -10.19
N GLY A 150 23.12 -7.68 -9.44
CA GLY A 150 23.08 -7.68 -7.98
C GLY A 150 21.88 -6.94 -7.43
N TYR A 151 21.51 -7.24 -6.20
CA TYR A 151 20.37 -6.65 -5.49
C TYR A 151 20.88 -5.74 -4.37
N ALA A 152 20.34 -4.53 -4.27
CA ALA A 152 20.77 -3.48 -3.33
C ALA A 152 19.61 -3.10 -2.39
N SER A 153 19.13 -4.03 -1.57
CA SER A 153 18.12 -3.79 -0.54
C SER A 153 18.09 -4.95 0.47
N THR A 154 17.06 -4.99 1.31
CA THR A 154 16.74 -6.08 2.25
C THR A 154 15.87 -7.14 1.55
N GLY A 155 14.88 -7.72 2.24
CA GLY A 155 13.93 -8.63 1.61
C GLY A 155 12.76 -7.89 0.97
N GLU A 156 12.16 -8.49 -0.07
CA GLU A 156 11.07 -7.91 -0.83
C GLU A 156 10.00 -8.93 -1.22
N SER A 157 8.74 -8.56 -1.04
CA SER A 157 7.59 -9.31 -1.56
C SER A 157 6.98 -8.53 -2.72
N PHE A 158 7.03 -9.08 -3.93
CA PHE A 158 6.39 -8.50 -5.11
C PHE A 158 5.06 -9.18 -5.41
N SER A 159 4.02 -8.38 -5.66
CA SER A 159 2.79 -8.79 -6.33
C SER A 159 2.95 -8.54 -7.82
N ILE A 160 3.04 -9.58 -8.64
CA ILE A 160 3.23 -9.47 -10.09
C ILE A 160 1.98 -10.02 -10.78
N CYS A 161 1.19 -9.13 -11.36
CA CYS A 161 -0.13 -9.44 -11.91
C CYS A 161 -0.26 -8.99 -13.35
N ASP A 162 -0.74 -9.87 -14.21
CA ASP A 162 -1.26 -9.48 -15.52
C ASP A 162 -2.77 -9.74 -15.61
N LYS A 163 -3.35 -9.48 -16.76
CA LYS A 163 -4.79 -9.67 -17.00
C LYS A 163 -5.28 -11.12 -16.88
N ASN A 164 -4.40 -12.09 -16.63
CA ASN A 164 -4.72 -13.52 -16.56
C ASN A 164 -4.23 -14.19 -15.28
N GLU A 165 -3.06 -13.81 -14.78
CA GLU A 165 -2.38 -14.46 -13.67
C GLU A 165 -1.98 -13.46 -12.58
N ALA A 166 -1.95 -13.93 -11.34
CA ALA A 166 -1.46 -13.18 -10.19
C ALA A 166 -0.43 -14.01 -9.41
N TRP A 167 0.75 -13.46 -9.20
CA TRP A 167 1.89 -14.12 -8.56
C TRP A 167 2.37 -13.34 -7.34
N ILE A 168 2.86 -14.06 -6.34
CA ILE A 168 3.68 -13.52 -5.26
C ILE A 168 5.10 -14.00 -5.49
N LEU A 169 6.06 -13.08 -5.53
CA LEU A 169 7.49 -13.36 -5.56
C LEU A 169 8.12 -12.78 -4.30
N GLU A 170 8.78 -13.60 -3.51
CA GLU A 170 9.56 -13.16 -2.36
C GLU A 170 11.05 -13.40 -2.62
N LEU A 171 11.86 -12.38 -2.37
CA LEU A 171 13.32 -12.44 -2.51
C LEU A 171 14.02 -11.76 -1.34
N ILE A 172 15.26 -12.17 -1.10
CA ILE A 172 16.17 -11.52 -0.15
C ILE A 172 17.60 -11.64 -0.66
N GLY A 173 18.40 -10.61 -0.41
CA GLY A 173 19.82 -10.60 -0.77
C GLY A 173 20.63 -11.73 -0.13
N LYS A 174 21.87 -11.85 -0.54
CA LYS A 174 22.79 -12.91 -0.04
C LYS A 174 23.83 -12.40 0.95
N GLY A 175 23.71 -11.14 1.39
CA GLY A 175 24.64 -10.51 2.31
C GLY A 175 25.90 -9.96 1.64
N GLU A 176 26.73 -9.35 2.44
CA GLU A 176 27.96 -8.68 1.98
C GLU A 176 28.89 -9.65 1.23
N GLY A 177 29.48 -9.18 0.13
CA GLY A 177 30.40 -9.95 -0.70
C GLY A 177 29.77 -11.00 -1.61
N LYS A 178 28.45 -11.22 -1.54
CA LYS A 178 27.72 -12.14 -2.42
C LYS A 178 26.79 -11.37 -3.36
N LYS A 179 26.73 -11.79 -4.62
CA LYS A 179 25.90 -11.16 -5.65
C LYS A 179 24.54 -11.86 -5.77
N GLY A 180 23.50 -11.09 -6.08
CA GLY A 180 22.17 -11.61 -6.37
C GLY A 180 21.32 -11.79 -5.12
N ALA A 181 20.26 -12.57 -5.28
CA ALA A 181 19.31 -12.89 -4.22
C ALA A 181 18.86 -14.34 -4.28
N VAL A 182 18.32 -14.85 -3.18
CA VAL A 182 17.51 -16.07 -3.18
C VAL A 182 16.05 -15.68 -3.26
N TRP A 183 15.25 -16.45 -4.00
CA TRP A 183 13.86 -16.08 -4.24
C TRP A 183 12.98 -17.28 -4.58
N VAL A 184 11.66 -17.09 -4.37
CA VAL A 184 10.61 -18.02 -4.77
C VAL A 184 9.39 -17.25 -5.25
N ALA A 185 8.74 -17.72 -6.31
CA ALA A 185 7.49 -17.16 -6.84
C ALA A 185 6.41 -18.23 -6.91
N LEU A 186 5.21 -17.90 -6.44
CA LEU A 186 4.04 -18.79 -6.44
C LEU A 186 2.87 -18.14 -7.18
N LEU A 187 2.24 -18.92 -8.07
CA LEU A 187 0.98 -18.54 -8.71
C LEU A 187 -0.18 -18.69 -7.73
N ILE A 188 -0.94 -17.63 -7.53
CA ILE A 188 -2.17 -17.67 -6.73
C ILE A 188 -3.25 -18.41 -7.53
N PRO A 189 -3.88 -19.45 -6.95
CA PRO A 189 -4.93 -20.18 -7.63
C PRO A 189 -6.11 -19.27 -8.02
N ASP A 190 -6.68 -19.46 -9.21
CA ASP A 190 -7.85 -18.67 -9.61
C ASP A 190 -9.04 -18.89 -8.67
N GLY A 191 -9.79 -17.83 -8.39
CA GLY A 191 -10.86 -17.80 -7.41
C GLY A 191 -10.40 -17.56 -5.96
N TYR A 192 -9.10 -17.29 -5.75
CA TYR A 192 -8.52 -16.96 -4.45
C TYR A 192 -8.06 -15.51 -4.39
N VAL A 193 -7.88 -15.04 -3.17
CA VAL A 193 -7.27 -13.75 -2.85
C VAL A 193 -6.05 -13.95 -1.96
N SER A 194 -5.10 -13.02 -2.04
CA SER A 194 -3.92 -13.00 -1.20
C SER A 194 -3.59 -11.58 -0.76
N ALA A 195 -2.69 -11.45 0.20
CA ALA A 195 -2.19 -10.17 0.68
C ALA A 195 -0.80 -10.34 1.28
N HIS A 196 -0.01 -9.26 1.29
CA HIS A 196 1.20 -9.15 2.09
C HIS A 196 1.44 -7.70 2.53
N ALA A 197 2.14 -7.54 3.64
CA ALA A 197 2.33 -6.25 4.28
C ALA A 197 3.62 -6.26 5.12
N ASN A 198 4.77 -6.14 4.49
CA ASN A 198 6.11 -6.07 5.10
C ASN A 198 6.54 -7.31 5.91
N GLN A 199 5.99 -8.48 5.60
CA GLN A 199 6.43 -9.77 6.14
C GLN A 199 6.40 -10.80 5.03
N ALA A 200 7.48 -11.57 4.87
CA ALA A 200 7.50 -12.71 3.97
C ALA A 200 6.49 -13.78 4.42
N ARG A 201 5.74 -14.36 3.50
CA ARG A 201 4.62 -15.27 3.80
C ARG A 201 4.70 -16.62 3.11
N ILE A 202 5.52 -16.77 2.06
CA ILE A 202 5.71 -18.06 1.39
C ILE A 202 6.42 -19.02 2.34
N THR A 203 5.72 -20.07 2.74
CA THR A 203 6.28 -21.14 3.59
C THR A 203 6.88 -22.26 2.74
N THR A 204 6.45 -23.49 2.88
CA THR A 204 6.89 -24.63 2.08
C THR A 204 6.37 -24.55 0.65
N PHE A 205 7.19 -24.98 -0.30
CA PHE A 205 6.85 -25.00 -1.73
C PHE A 205 7.55 -26.20 -2.41
N GLU A 206 7.08 -26.56 -3.59
CA GLU A 206 7.68 -27.60 -4.39
C GLU A 206 8.91 -27.05 -5.12
N TYR A 207 10.12 -27.41 -4.68
CA TYR A 207 11.37 -26.96 -5.30
C TYR A 207 11.47 -27.39 -6.76
N GLN A 208 11.70 -26.42 -7.62
CA GLN A 208 11.83 -26.61 -9.06
C GLN A 208 13.31 -26.65 -9.47
N LYS A 209 13.75 -27.79 -10.03
CA LYS A 209 15.11 -27.93 -10.57
C LYS A 209 15.36 -27.06 -11.80
N LYS A 210 14.29 -26.71 -12.52
CA LYS A 210 14.31 -25.86 -13.72
C LYS A 210 13.04 -25.01 -13.78
N ASN A 211 13.21 -23.73 -14.03
CA ASN A 211 12.12 -22.82 -14.33
C ASN A 211 11.80 -22.89 -15.83
N ASP A 212 10.63 -23.41 -16.16
CA ASP A 212 10.09 -23.41 -17.52
C ASP A 212 9.06 -22.29 -17.66
N TRP A 213 9.57 -21.09 -17.93
CA TRP A 213 8.83 -19.83 -17.93
C TRP A 213 7.57 -19.82 -18.82
N PHE A 214 7.58 -20.60 -19.89
CA PHE A 214 6.50 -20.64 -20.87
C PHE A 214 5.54 -21.84 -20.68
N ASN A 215 5.77 -22.66 -19.68
CA ASN A 215 4.89 -23.77 -19.33
C ASN A 215 3.74 -23.27 -18.45
N PRO A 216 2.49 -23.20 -18.96
CA PRO A 216 1.36 -22.69 -18.18
C PRO A 216 0.99 -23.58 -16.98
N LYS A 217 1.50 -24.82 -16.92
CA LYS A 217 1.26 -25.74 -15.81
C LYS A 217 2.23 -25.53 -14.65
N GLN A 218 3.33 -24.83 -14.86
CA GLN A 218 4.29 -24.56 -13.79
C GLN A 218 3.78 -23.38 -12.96
N THR A 219 3.51 -23.64 -11.68
CA THR A 219 2.93 -22.71 -10.72
C THR A 219 3.93 -22.25 -9.67
N VAL A 220 5.17 -22.73 -9.75
CA VAL A 220 6.28 -22.40 -8.83
C VAL A 220 7.51 -22.09 -9.65
N PHE A 221 8.18 -20.98 -9.36
CA PHE A 221 9.52 -20.67 -9.81
C PHE A 221 10.41 -20.39 -8.59
N ASN A 222 11.70 -20.71 -8.67
CA ASN A 222 12.63 -20.43 -7.58
C ASN A 222 14.08 -20.25 -8.07
N SER A 223 14.91 -19.57 -7.30
CA SER A 223 16.34 -19.56 -7.53
C SER A 223 16.94 -20.94 -7.29
N LYS A 224 17.97 -21.28 -8.06
CA LYS A 224 18.59 -22.62 -8.02
C LYS A 224 19.16 -22.97 -6.65
N ASP A 225 19.58 -21.97 -5.94
CA ASP A 225 20.31 -22.08 -4.66
C ASP A 225 19.47 -21.72 -3.42
N VAL A 226 18.15 -21.52 -3.57
CA VAL A 226 17.28 -21.10 -2.48
C VAL A 226 17.34 -21.98 -1.23
N ILE A 227 17.56 -23.29 -1.38
CA ILE A 227 17.71 -24.22 -0.24
C ILE A 227 19.19 -24.42 0.11
N SER A 228 20.07 -24.59 -0.89
CA SER A 228 21.50 -24.82 -0.62
C SER A 228 22.19 -23.63 0.04
N PHE A 229 21.80 -22.41 -0.31
CA PHE A 229 22.27 -21.19 0.36
C PHE A 229 21.84 -21.14 1.83
N ALA A 230 20.61 -21.53 2.15
CA ALA A 230 20.16 -21.61 3.54
C ALA A 230 20.99 -22.60 4.37
N ARG A 231 21.40 -23.73 3.76
CA ARG A 231 22.30 -24.71 4.42
C ARG A 231 23.71 -24.15 4.57
N GLU A 232 24.25 -23.50 3.55
CA GLU A 232 25.55 -22.83 3.61
C GLU A 232 25.60 -21.83 4.77
N MET A 233 24.58 -21.04 4.93
CA MET A 233 24.44 -20.05 6.00
C MET A 233 24.03 -20.64 7.35
N LYS A 234 23.80 -21.95 7.44
CA LYS A 234 23.35 -22.67 8.65
C LYS A 234 22.00 -22.20 9.18
N TYR A 235 21.11 -21.71 8.30
CA TYR A 235 19.75 -21.33 8.64
C TYR A 235 18.79 -22.52 8.60
N PHE A 236 19.16 -23.58 7.88
CA PHE A 236 18.35 -24.77 7.69
C PHE A 236 19.20 -26.03 7.52
N ASP A 237 18.83 -27.12 8.20
CA ASP A 237 19.51 -28.43 8.15
C ASP A 237 18.55 -29.61 7.87
N GLY A 238 17.24 -29.32 7.69
CA GLY A 238 16.19 -30.31 7.43
C GLY A 238 16.18 -30.88 6.01
N LYS A 239 15.13 -31.66 5.70
CA LYS A 239 14.87 -32.16 4.35
C LYS A 239 14.34 -31.03 3.45
N ASP A 240 14.62 -31.10 2.14
CA ASP A 240 14.13 -30.08 1.19
C ASP A 240 12.61 -29.87 1.25
N SER A 241 11.84 -30.93 1.50
CA SER A 241 10.37 -30.86 1.65
C SER A 241 9.89 -30.12 2.91
N GLU A 242 10.78 -29.89 3.88
CA GLU A 242 10.49 -29.17 5.12
C GLU A 242 10.95 -27.71 5.06
N PHE A 243 11.62 -27.32 3.97
CA PHE A 243 12.12 -25.97 3.80
C PHE A 243 10.99 -24.96 3.64
N SER A 244 10.95 -23.97 4.53
CA SER A 244 10.04 -22.82 4.49
C SER A 244 10.83 -21.55 4.19
N PHE A 245 10.52 -20.86 3.08
CA PHE A 245 11.24 -19.67 2.68
C PHE A 245 11.16 -18.57 3.74
N SER A 246 9.94 -18.18 4.09
CA SER A 246 9.72 -17.08 5.03
C SER A 246 10.22 -17.40 6.45
N ASP A 247 10.01 -18.63 6.95
CA ASP A 247 10.49 -18.98 8.28
C ASP A 247 12.01 -19.10 8.36
N THR A 248 12.67 -19.41 7.22
CA THR A 248 14.13 -19.54 7.14
C THR A 248 14.81 -18.18 6.95
N TYR A 249 14.31 -17.34 6.03
CA TYR A 249 14.96 -16.09 5.64
C TYR A 249 14.37 -14.83 6.30
N ALA A 250 13.12 -14.89 6.73
CA ALA A 250 12.41 -13.80 7.38
C ALA A 250 11.48 -14.33 8.48
N PRO A 251 12.02 -14.95 9.55
CA PRO A 251 11.21 -15.51 10.62
C PRO A 251 10.29 -14.45 11.20
N VAL A 252 8.98 -14.72 11.22
CA VAL A 252 8.02 -13.79 11.79
C VAL A 252 8.28 -13.62 13.30
N ASP A 253 8.35 -12.40 13.76
CA ASP A 253 8.44 -12.00 15.16
C ASP A 253 7.17 -11.25 15.59
N PHE A 254 7.18 -10.66 16.79
CA PHE A 254 6.08 -9.84 17.28
C PHE A 254 5.75 -8.70 16.33
N GLY A 255 6.76 -7.97 15.85
CA GLY A 255 6.57 -6.85 14.92
C GLY A 255 5.99 -7.30 13.59
N GLY A 256 6.52 -8.39 13.02
CA GLY A 256 5.99 -9.02 11.80
C GLY A 256 4.55 -9.48 11.93
N ALA A 257 4.14 -9.99 13.08
CA ALA A 257 2.75 -10.35 13.34
C ALA A 257 1.88 -9.11 13.62
N ARG A 258 2.26 -8.25 14.58
CA ARG A 258 1.44 -7.14 15.09
C ARG A 258 1.32 -5.97 14.15
N PHE A 259 2.38 -5.62 13.40
CA PHE A 259 2.36 -4.47 12.49
C PHE A 259 2.14 -4.86 11.03
N CYS A 260 2.45 -6.11 10.66
CA CYS A 260 2.42 -6.57 9.28
C CYS A 260 1.26 -7.55 9.03
N GLU A 261 1.30 -8.75 9.61
CA GLU A 261 0.27 -9.78 9.40
C GLU A 261 -1.13 -9.35 9.87
N ILE A 262 -1.26 -8.40 10.81
CA ILE A 262 -2.54 -7.84 11.24
C ILE A 262 -3.30 -7.17 10.08
N ARG A 263 -2.60 -6.51 9.15
CA ARG A 263 -3.20 -5.88 7.96
C ARG A 263 -3.70 -6.92 6.97
N VAL A 264 -2.97 -8.02 6.83
CA VAL A 264 -3.42 -9.19 6.06
C VAL A 264 -4.64 -9.82 6.69
N TRP A 265 -4.62 -9.97 8.04
CA TRP A 265 -5.77 -10.49 8.78
C TRP A 265 -7.01 -9.61 8.59
N ALA A 266 -6.87 -8.30 8.68
CA ALA A 266 -7.98 -7.36 8.50
C ALA A 266 -8.64 -7.53 7.12
N PHE A 267 -7.84 -7.60 6.05
CA PHE A 267 -8.35 -7.87 4.71
C PHE A 267 -9.00 -9.26 4.60
N PHE A 268 -8.36 -10.31 5.10
CA PHE A 268 -8.90 -11.66 5.04
C PHE A 268 -10.20 -11.78 5.83
N ASN A 269 -10.28 -11.16 7.01
CA ASN A 269 -11.49 -11.15 7.85
C ASN A 269 -12.64 -10.36 7.19
N ALA A 270 -12.35 -9.33 6.42
CA ALA A 270 -13.36 -8.56 5.69
C ALA A 270 -14.00 -9.36 4.53
N VAL A 271 -13.29 -10.36 3.97
CA VAL A 271 -13.76 -11.11 2.80
C VAL A 271 -14.13 -12.55 3.08
N LYS A 272 -13.80 -13.08 4.28
CA LYS A 272 -14.04 -14.48 4.65
C LYS A 272 -14.39 -14.62 6.12
N SER A 273 -15.46 -15.36 6.38
CA SER A 273 -15.86 -15.77 7.75
C SER A 273 -14.88 -16.77 8.36
N GLY A 274 -14.76 -16.77 9.70
CA GLY A 274 -13.93 -17.69 10.47
C GLY A 274 -12.43 -17.33 10.53
N MET A 275 -12.06 -16.13 10.13
CA MET A 275 -10.69 -15.64 10.24
C MET A 275 -10.29 -15.24 11.66
N ASP A 276 -11.24 -15.14 12.58
CA ASP A 276 -11.04 -14.94 14.01
C ASP A 276 -10.15 -16.03 14.66
N GLN A 277 -10.12 -17.25 14.11
CA GLN A 277 -9.20 -18.31 14.55
C GLN A 277 -7.71 -17.91 14.47
N TYR A 278 -7.35 -16.92 13.64
CA TYR A 278 -5.99 -16.41 13.48
C TYR A 278 -5.74 -15.11 14.25
N TRP A 279 -6.73 -14.61 15.00
CA TRP A 279 -6.64 -13.34 15.70
C TRP A 279 -5.48 -13.29 16.70
N ASP A 280 -5.29 -14.36 17.46
CA ASP A 280 -4.16 -14.42 18.40
C ASP A 280 -2.80 -14.35 17.70
N TYR A 281 -2.66 -14.99 16.53
CA TYR A 281 -1.44 -14.86 15.72
C TYR A 281 -1.23 -13.42 15.25
N ALA A 282 -2.25 -12.78 14.71
CA ALA A 282 -2.19 -11.40 14.24
C ALA A 282 -1.85 -10.41 15.37
N LYS A 283 -2.24 -10.69 16.61
CA LYS A 283 -1.86 -9.90 17.79
C LYS A 283 -0.41 -10.09 18.26
N GLY A 284 0.31 -11.08 17.72
CA GLY A 284 1.71 -11.36 18.07
C GLY A 284 1.94 -12.64 18.88
N HIS A 285 0.90 -13.46 19.14
CA HIS A 285 1.05 -14.75 19.83
C HIS A 285 1.50 -15.85 18.86
N ILE A 286 2.80 -15.91 18.59
CA ILE A 286 3.39 -16.84 17.64
C ILE A 286 3.69 -18.16 18.33
N LYS A 287 3.12 -19.28 17.81
CA LYS A 287 3.44 -20.63 18.26
C LYS A 287 4.56 -21.21 17.40
N ARG A 288 5.60 -21.76 18.03
CA ARG A 288 6.76 -22.33 17.34
C ARG A 288 6.70 -23.86 17.34
N GLY A 289 7.04 -24.47 16.19
CA GLY A 289 7.18 -25.90 15.98
C GLY A 289 8.62 -26.33 15.72
N ALA A 290 8.79 -27.41 14.94
CA ALA A 290 10.08 -27.89 14.49
C ALA A 290 10.83 -26.79 13.69
N HIS A 291 12.15 -26.79 13.74
CA HIS A 291 13.01 -25.76 13.13
C HIS A 291 12.75 -24.32 13.60
N GLY A 292 11.94 -24.12 14.67
CA GLY A 292 11.53 -22.79 15.12
C GLY A 292 10.47 -22.11 14.25
N TYR A 293 9.87 -22.83 13.30
CA TYR A 293 8.87 -22.30 12.36
C TYR A 293 7.54 -21.95 13.04
N ALA A 294 6.90 -20.90 12.57
CA ALA A 294 5.59 -20.51 13.09
C ALA A 294 4.51 -21.47 12.60
N THR A 295 3.74 -22.06 13.55
CA THR A 295 2.76 -23.12 13.27
C THR A 295 1.31 -22.63 13.21
N ASN A 296 1.05 -21.41 13.65
CA ASN A 296 -0.30 -20.83 13.68
C ASN A 296 -0.48 -19.65 12.70
N ARG A 297 0.35 -19.58 11.65
CA ARG A 297 0.27 -18.55 10.60
C ARG A 297 -1.04 -18.65 9.81
N MET A 298 -1.48 -17.52 9.28
CA MET A 298 -2.55 -17.49 8.27
C MET A 298 -2.10 -18.16 6.97
N PRO A 299 -3.02 -18.76 6.20
CA PRO A 299 -2.71 -19.27 4.88
C PRO A 299 -2.24 -18.13 3.94
N LEU A 300 -1.41 -18.46 2.94
CA LEU A 300 -0.88 -17.48 1.99
C LEU A 300 -2.00 -16.85 1.15
N TRP A 301 -3.04 -17.62 0.81
CA TRP A 301 -4.25 -17.19 0.12
C TRP A 301 -5.48 -17.87 0.69
N ILE A 302 -6.64 -17.23 0.50
CA ILE A 302 -7.95 -17.74 0.93
C ILE A 302 -8.96 -17.63 -0.22
N LYS A 303 -9.98 -18.49 -0.18
CA LYS A 303 -11.14 -18.34 -1.07
C LYS A 303 -12.16 -17.43 -0.38
N PRO A 304 -12.48 -16.25 -0.95
CA PRO A 304 -13.43 -15.34 -0.32
C PRO A 304 -14.86 -15.90 -0.36
N ASP A 305 -15.69 -15.50 0.60
CA ASP A 305 -17.09 -15.93 0.68
C ASP A 305 -17.96 -15.28 -0.40
N LYS A 306 -17.55 -14.10 -0.89
CA LYS A 306 -18.20 -13.36 -1.99
C LYS A 306 -17.16 -12.80 -2.94
N LYS A 307 -17.56 -12.61 -4.18
CA LYS A 307 -16.73 -11.92 -5.17
C LYS A 307 -16.53 -10.45 -4.79
N ILE A 308 -15.37 -9.92 -5.12
CA ILE A 308 -14.88 -8.61 -4.71
C ILE A 308 -14.91 -7.65 -5.91
N SER A 309 -15.45 -6.47 -5.72
CA SER A 309 -15.45 -5.38 -6.70
C SER A 309 -14.29 -4.40 -6.46
N GLN A 310 -14.02 -3.53 -7.45
CA GLN A 310 -13.09 -2.41 -7.26
C GLN A 310 -13.55 -1.45 -6.15
N ILE A 311 -14.86 -1.28 -5.96
CA ILE A 311 -15.40 -0.44 -4.86
C ILE A 311 -15.09 -1.07 -3.49
N ASP A 312 -15.12 -2.40 -3.38
CA ASP A 312 -14.72 -3.10 -2.15
C ASP A 312 -13.22 -2.89 -1.90
N MET A 313 -12.39 -2.93 -2.95
CA MET A 313 -10.95 -2.66 -2.82
C MET A 313 -10.68 -1.24 -2.30
N PHE A 314 -11.42 -0.22 -2.77
CA PHE A 314 -11.30 1.14 -2.23
C PHE A 314 -11.60 1.22 -0.73
N LYS A 315 -12.52 0.39 -0.23
CA LYS A 315 -12.85 0.31 1.21
C LYS A 315 -11.76 -0.39 1.99
N PHE A 316 -11.24 -1.52 1.49
CA PHE A 316 -10.19 -2.27 2.20
C PHE A 316 -8.92 -1.46 2.41
N MET A 317 -8.59 -0.56 1.47
CA MET A 317 -7.46 0.36 1.61
C MET A 317 -7.64 1.40 2.74
N ARG A 318 -8.84 1.56 3.29
CA ARG A 318 -9.20 2.53 4.34
C ARG A 318 -9.33 1.92 5.73
N ASP A 319 -9.04 0.64 5.88
CA ASP A 319 -9.18 -0.08 7.15
C ASP A 319 -8.27 0.48 8.26
N HIS A 320 -8.81 0.64 9.45
CA HIS A 320 -8.12 1.04 10.68
C HIS A 320 -8.39 0.05 11.83
N LEU A 321 -8.65 -1.21 11.52
CA LEU A 321 -9.01 -2.28 12.47
C LEU A 321 -10.35 -2.03 13.19
N GLU A 322 -11.27 -1.30 12.53
CA GLU A 322 -12.57 -0.96 13.10
C GLU A 322 -13.37 -2.18 13.51
N GLY A 323 -13.99 -2.09 14.69
CA GLY A 323 -14.82 -3.16 15.25
C GLY A 323 -14.06 -4.32 15.87
N THR A 324 -12.73 -4.26 15.94
CA THR A 324 -11.88 -5.22 16.66
C THR A 324 -11.52 -4.72 18.06
N GLU A 325 -10.88 -5.55 18.89
CA GLU A 325 -10.34 -5.07 20.17
C GLU A 325 -9.19 -4.06 20.01
N LEU A 326 -8.61 -3.96 18.81
CA LEU A 326 -7.53 -3.03 18.46
C LEU A 326 -8.03 -1.78 17.73
N ASP A 327 -9.34 -1.54 17.74
CA ASP A 327 -9.95 -0.33 17.18
C ASP A 327 -9.44 0.90 17.93
N MET A 328 -8.59 1.65 17.27
CA MET A 328 -7.90 2.80 17.83
C MET A 328 -8.81 3.97 18.19
N ARG A 329 -10.09 3.94 17.79
CA ARG A 329 -11.08 4.98 18.11
C ARG A 329 -11.58 4.92 19.56
N ASN A 330 -11.35 3.80 20.26
CA ASN A 330 -12.01 3.48 21.52
C ASN A 330 -11.17 3.78 22.77
N ASP A 331 -9.88 4.09 22.64
CA ASP A 331 -9.00 4.42 23.76
C ASP A 331 -8.72 5.93 23.91
N ILE A 332 -7.95 6.31 24.94
CA ILE A 332 -7.62 7.72 25.21
C ILE A 332 -6.78 8.37 24.10
N GLY A 333 -6.00 7.59 23.36
CA GLY A 333 -5.17 8.08 22.25
C GLY A 333 -5.99 8.60 21.07
N ALA A 334 -7.27 8.20 20.97
CA ALA A 334 -8.20 8.69 19.94
C ALA A 334 -8.61 10.15 20.11
N GLY A 335 -8.38 10.73 21.29
CA GLY A 335 -8.93 12.03 21.61
C GLY A 335 -10.46 12.02 21.76
N PRO A 336 -11.06 13.18 21.98
CA PRO A 336 -12.49 13.29 22.24
C PRO A 336 -13.39 12.97 21.04
N TYR A 337 -12.82 12.89 19.84
CA TYR A 337 -13.56 12.72 18.57
C TYR A 337 -13.19 11.45 17.83
N GLY A 338 -12.73 10.39 18.53
CA GLY A 338 -12.55 9.05 17.99
C GLY A 338 -11.57 8.94 16.82
N ASN A 339 -10.45 9.68 16.87
CA ASN A 339 -9.46 9.64 15.79
C ASN A 339 -8.75 8.28 15.75
N PRO A 340 -8.79 7.51 14.62
CA PRO A 340 -8.10 6.23 14.52
C PRO A 340 -6.59 6.36 14.26
N TYR A 341 -6.09 7.56 14.02
CA TYR A 341 -4.68 7.81 13.71
C TYR A 341 -3.85 8.02 14.97
N ARG A 342 -2.61 7.51 14.94
CA ARG A 342 -1.64 7.67 16.02
C ARG A 342 -0.43 8.43 15.54
N TRP A 343 0.00 9.40 16.35
CA TRP A 343 1.24 10.11 16.13
C TRP A 343 2.44 9.27 16.56
N ARG A 344 3.57 9.47 15.92
CA ARG A 344 4.83 8.81 16.29
C ARG A 344 5.36 9.31 17.63
N PRO A 345 6.09 8.49 18.40
CA PRO A 345 6.57 7.14 18.06
C PRO A 345 5.48 6.08 18.16
N MET A 346 5.67 4.97 17.39
CA MET A 346 4.77 3.81 17.48
C MET A 346 5.09 2.88 18.64
N THR A 347 6.25 3.02 19.25
CA THR A 347 6.71 2.22 20.38
C THR A 347 7.26 3.15 21.47
N TRP A 348 7.03 2.80 22.72
CA TRP A 348 7.55 3.53 23.89
C TRP A 348 7.64 2.61 25.10
N SER A 349 8.39 3.02 26.12
CA SER A 349 8.51 2.27 27.37
C SER A 349 8.02 3.09 28.55
N VAL A 350 7.30 2.43 29.47
CA VAL A 350 6.84 3.00 30.76
C VAL A 350 7.08 1.96 31.84
N ASP A 351 7.68 2.38 32.94
CA ASP A 351 7.97 1.56 34.12
C ASP A 351 8.72 0.24 33.82
N GLY A 352 9.52 0.23 32.73
CA GLY A 352 10.32 -0.91 32.30
C GLY A 352 9.59 -1.92 31.40
N GLU A 353 8.34 -1.61 31.04
CA GLU A 353 7.54 -2.39 30.08
C GLU A 353 7.42 -1.65 28.74
N ASP A 354 7.45 -2.41 27.62
CA ASP A 354 7.36 -1.88 26.27
C ASP A 354 5.93 -1.93 25.74
N TYR A 355 5.52 -0.84 25.10
CA TYR A 355 4.18 -0.64 24.53
C TYR A 355 4.26 -0.30 23.06
N VAL A 356 3.16 -0.57 22.33
CA VAL A 356 3.04 -0.28 20.91
C VAL A 356 1.73 0.43 20.60
N MET A 357 1.72 1.19 19.51
CA MET A 357 0.51 1.66 18.82
C MET A 357 0.24 0.80 17.60
N GLU A 358 -1.03 0.69 17.20
CA GLU A 358 -1.42 -0.13 16.06
C GLU A 358 -0.94 0.45 14.72
N ARG A 359 -0.69 -0.45 13.77
CA ARG A 359 -0.38 -0.11 12.39
C ARG A 359 -1.46 -0.70 11.49
N ALA A 360 -2.43 0.10 11.13
CA ALA A 360 -3.52 -0.26 10.23
C ALA A 360 -3.13 -0.15 8.75
N THR A 361 -4.01 -0.57 7.85
CA THR A 361 -3.84 -0.44 6.40
C THR A 361 -3.78 1.03 5.99
N ALA A 362 -4.78 1.83 6.35
CA ALA A 362 -4.74 3.27 6.12
C ALA A 362 -3.87 3.96 7.17
N THR A 363 -3.05 4.91 6.72
CA THR A 363 -2.10 5.63 7.58
C THR A 363 -1.78 7.01 7.02
N GLN A 364 -1.48 7.94 7.93
CA GLN A 364 -1.08 9.31 7.60
C GLN A 364 0.30 9.42 6.92
N GLN A 365 1.04 8.33 6.79
CA GLN A 365 2.36 8.31 6.15
C GLN A 365 2.32 7.83 4.70
N THR A 366 1.15 7.56 4.14
CA THR A 366 1.01 7.14 2.74
C THR A 366 1.43 8.26 1.80
N GLY A 367 2.41 8.00 0.93
CA GLY A 367 2.74 8.92 -0.15
C GLY A 367 1.74 8.79 -1.29
N PHE A 368 1.58 7.57 -1.81
CA PHE A 368 0.58 7.25 -2.81
C PHE A 368 0.01 5.85 -2.61
N SER A 369 -1.16 5.61 -3.17
CA SER A 369 -1.78 4.28 -3.23
C SER A 369 -2.50 4.08 -4.55
N PHE A 370 -2.67 2.81 -4.96
CA PHE A 370 -3.42 2.50 -6.17
C PHE A 370 -4.11 1.14 -6.09
N ILE A 371 -5.07 0.93 -6.99
CA ILE A 371 -5.61 -0.37 -7.35
C ILE A 371 -5.49 -0.51 -8.88
N ALA A 372 -4.65 -1.43 -9.35
CA ALA A 372 -4.62 -1.80 -10.75
C ALA A 372 -5.75 -2.79 -11.03
N GLN A 373 -6.61 -2.48 -12.00
CA GLN A 373 -7.67 -3.34 -12.50
C GLN A 373 -7.33 -3.77 -13.92
N LEU A 374 -7.06 -5.07 -14.11
CA LEU A 374 -6.52 -5.66 -15.34
C LEU A 374 -7.58 -6.57 -15.96
N ARG A 375 -8.02 -6.26 -17.19
CA ARG A 375 -9.25 -6.81 -17.78
C ARG A 375 -8.97 -7.49 -19.13
N SER A 376 -8.86 -8.83 -19.09
CA SER A 376 -8.48 -9.64 -20.25
C SER A 376 -9.48 -9.63 -21.43
N TRP A 377 -10.71 -9.18 -21.19
CA TRP A 377 -11.76 -9.08 -22.24
C TRP A 377 -11.75 -7.75 -22.98
N LEU A 378 -10.91 -6.81 -22.57
CA LEU A 378 -10.73 -5.53 -23.23
C LEU A 378 -9.38 -5.45 -23.94
N PRO A 379 -9.30 -4.71 -25.06
CA PRO A 379 -8.02 -4.40 -25.71
C PRO A 379 -7.03 -3.74 -24.75
N ASP A 380 -5.74 -4.01 -24.89
CA ASP A 380 -4.69 -3.44 -24.03
C ASP A 380 -4.69 -1.90 -24.05
N ALA A 381 -5.14 -1.30 -25.14
CA ALA A 381 -5.26 0.16 -25.27
C ALA A 381 -6.12 0.84 -24.19
N PHE A 382 -7.03 0.13 -23.56
CA PHE A 382 -7.88 0.63 -22.46
C PHE A 382 -8.32 -0.47 -21.49
N GLY A 383 -7.66 -1.63 -21.51
CA GLY A 383 -7.95 -2.78 -20.65
C GLY A 383 -7.50 -2.61 -19.20
N ALA A 384 -6.47 -1.80 -18.95
CA ALA A 384 -5.98 -1.55 -17.60
C ALA A 384 -6.31 -0.15 -17.12
N ILE A 385 -6.86 -0.05 -15.90
CA ILE A 385 -7.00 1.18 -15.16
C ILE A 385 -6.13 1.10 -13.90
N ASN A 386 -5.26 2.08 -13.72
CA ASN A 386 -4.59 2.37 -12.47
C ASN A 386 -5.47 3.37 -11.70
N TRP A 387 -6.30 2.88 -10.78
CA TRP A 387 -7.07 3.71 -9.85
C TRP A 387 -6.09 4.31 -8.85
N PHE A 388 -5.60 5.49 -9.13
CA PHE A 388 -4.47 6.12 -8.43
C PHE A 388 -4.91 7.20 -7.46
N SER A 389 -4.19 7.31 -6.36
CA SER A 389 -4.37 8.35 -5.37
C SER A 389 -3.07 8.71 -4.65
N VAL A 390 -3.08 9.83 -3.96
CA VAL A 390 -1.97 10.36 -3.16
C VAL A 390 -2.45 10.67 -1.75
N ASP A 391 -1.53 10.75 -0.79
CA ASP A 391 -1.79 10.97 0.63
C ASP A 391 -2.57 9.80 1.27
N ASP A 392 -3.02 9.97 2.50
CA ASP A 392 -3.74 9.00 3.31
C ASP A 392 -4.96 8.38 2.61
N ALA A 393 -4.93 7.06 2.42
CA ALA A 393 -6.00 6.31 1.75
C ALA A 393 -7.38 6.48 2.42
N GLY A 394 -7.43 6.79 3.72
CA GLY A 394 -8.67 7.08 4.45
C GLY A 394 -9.41 8.30 3.92
N PHE A 395 -8.69 9.30 3.40
CA PHE A 395 -9.24 10.61 3.04
C PHE A 395 -9.15 10.97 1.55
N THR A 396 -8.67 10.06 0.73
CA THR A 396 -8.39 10.31 -0.68
C THR A 396 -9.44 9.68 -1.61
N VAL A 397 -9.33 9.99 -2.91
CA VAL A 397 -10.16 9.43 -3.99
C VAL A 397 -9.27 8.73 -5.00
N TYR A 398 -9.61 7.49 -5.33
CA TYR A 398 -8.98 6.73 -6.40
C TYR A 398 -9.48 7.21 -7.76
N VAL A 399 -8.60 7.87 -8.51
CA VAL A 399 -8.88 8.47 -9.82
C VAL A 399 -8.49 7.51 -10.94
N PRO A 400 -9.34 7.31 -11.97
CA PRO A 400 -9.05 6.37 -13.05
C PRO A 400 -7.97 6.91 -14.01
N MET A 401 -6.77 6.35 -13.94
CA MET A 401 -5.66 6.60 -14.85
C MET A 401 -5.49 5.38 -15.76
N TYR A 402 -5.84 5.49 -17.05
CA TYR A 402 -5.57 4.40 -17.99
C TYR A 402 -4.07 4.18 -18.17
N SER A 403 -3.61 2.93 -18.23
CA SER A 403 -2.18 2.59 -18.34
C SER A 403 -1.52 3.04 -19.64
N THR A 404 -2.31 3.47 -20.61
CA THR A 404 -1.86 3.92 -21.93
C THR A 404 -1.83 5.44 -22.09
N ILE A 405 -2.20 6.22 -21.05
CA ILE A 405 -2.06 7.67 -21.13
C ILE A 405 -0.61 8.07 -21.38
N THR A 406 -0.44 9.14 -22.13
CA THR A 406 0.88 9.66 -22.53
C THR A 406 1.21 10.99 -21.87
N LYS A 407 0.26 11.55 -21.12
CA LYS A 407 0.43 12.77 -20.36
C LYS A 407 -0.22 12.59 -18.98
N ILE A 408 0.58 12.76 -17.94
CA ILE A 408 0.07 12.72 -16.56
C ILE A 408 -0.67 14.02 -16.26
N PRO A 409 -1.86 13.94 -15.62
CA PRO A 409 -2.59 15.12 -15.15
C PRO A 409 -1.75 15.96 -14.21
N ARG A 410 -1.72 17.28 -14.42
CA ARG A 410 -0.82 18.19 -13.68
C ARG A 410 -0.89 18.05 -12.16
N PRO A 411 -2.06 17.89 -11.50
CA PRO A 411 -2.10 17.77 -10.04
C PRO A 411 -1.37 16.55 -9.48
N TYR A 412 -1.15 15.52 -10.30
CA TYR A 412 -0.50 14.26 -9.91
C TYR A 412 0.90 14.10 -10.52
N ALA A 413 1.34 15.02 -11.37
CA ALA A 413 2.58 14.90 -12.12
C ALA A 413 3.81 15.16 -11.24
N VAL A 414 4.88 14.42 -11.52
CA VAL A 414 6.20 14.61 -10.91
C VAL A 414 6.69 16.05 -11.07
N GLY A 415 7.28 16.60 -10.01
CA GLY A 415 7.84 17.95 -9.98
C GLY A 415 6.82 19.05 -9.73
N ASN A 416 5.65 18.72 -9.18
CA ASN A 416 4.62 19.67 -8.76
C ASN A 416 4.61 19.82 -7.23
N GLY A 417 5.66 20.40 -6.66
CA GLY A 417 5.93 20.49 -5.22
C GLY A 417 6.76 19.33 -4.69
N ASP A 418 7.06 19.35 -3.40
CA ASP A 418 7.67 18.26 -2.63
C ASP A 418 7.24 18.34 -1.15
N LEU A 419 7.83 17.51 -0.28
CA LEU A 419 7.50 17.51 1.16
C LEU A 419 7.84 18.81 1.89
N MET A 420 8.72 19.65 1.32
CA MET A 420 9.15 20.92 1.89
C MET A 420 8.68 22.12 1.06
N ASP A 421 8.08 21.87 -0.11
CA ASP A 421 7.59 22.92 -1.03
C ASP A 421 6.08 22.77 -1.27
N PHE A 422 5.31 23.48 -0.42
CA PHE A 422 3.84 23.46 -0.43
C PHE A 422 3.26 24.17 -1.65
N THR A 423 2.32 23.52 -2.33
CA THR A 423 1.54 24.13 -3.42
C THR A 423 0.11 23.59 -3.52
N LEU A 424 -0.84 24.48 -3.74
CA LEU A 424 -2.24 24.10 -4.02
C LEU A 424 -2.46 23.53 -5.44
N GLU A 425 -1.43 23.53 -6.29
CA GLU A 425 -1.47 22.88 -7.61
C GLU A 425 -1.28 21.36 -7.51
N SER A 426 -0.70 20.87 -6.42
CA SER A 426 -0.48 19.45 -6.16
C SER A 426 -1.69 18.79 -5.50
N ALA A 427 -2.07 17.62 -6.01
CA ALA A 427 -3.09 16.80 -5.39
C ALA A 427 -2.64 16.33 -3.98
N PHE A 428 -1.36 15.96 -3.81
CA PHE A 428 -0.83 15.54 -2.51
C PHE A 428 -1.13 16.57 -1.41
N TRP A 429 -0.77 17.83 -1.60
CA TRP A 429 -1.00 18.85 -0.60
C TRP A 429 -2.48 19.16 -0.36
N VAL A 430 -3.30 19.11 -1.42
CA VAL A 430 -4.75 19.35 -1.28
C VAL A 430 -5.42 18.21 -0.51
N PHE A 431 -5.03 16.94 -0.74
CA PHE A 431 -5.52 15.81 0.04
C PHE A 431 -5.00 15.86 1.47
N ASN A 432 -3.71 16.19 1.68
CA ASN A 432 -3.09 16.31 2.99
C ASN A 432 -3.75 17.40 3.87
N MET A 433 -4.17 18.51 3.28
CA MET A 433 -4.94 19.54 4.00
C MET A 433 -6.27 18.99 4.52
N VAL A 434 -6.98 18.21 3.71
CA VAL A 434 -8.27 17.60 4.10
C VAL A 434 -8.07 16.58 5.20
N SER A 435 -7.10 15.67 5.06
CA SER A 435 -6.81 14.62 6.04
C SER A 435 -6.37 15.22 7.39
N ASN A 436 -5.42 16.14 7.39
CA ASN A 436 -4.92 16.77 8.63
C ASN A 436 -5.98 17.62 9.32
N PHE A 437 -6.86 18.28 8.58
CA PHE A 437 -7.99 18.99 9.19
C PHE A 437 -8.99 18.00 9.79
N ALA A 438 -9.28 16.90 9.12
CA ALA A 438 -10.20 15.87 9.60
C ALA A 438 -9.70 15.17 10.88
N TYR A 439 -8.38 14.97 11.05
CA TYR A 439 -7.81 14.40 12.27
C TYR A 439 -8.17 15.20 13.54
N THR A 440 -8.45 16.48 13.40
CA THR A 440 -8.83 17.32 14.55
C THR A 440 -10.19 16.95 15.14
N ARG A 441 -11.12 16.43 14.33
CA ARG A 441 -12.50 16.05 14.72
C ARG A 441 -13.04 14.95 13.80
N TYR A 442 -12.40 13.81 13.84
CA TYR A 442 -12.63 12.70 12.93
C TYR A 442 -14.10 12.29 12.82
N GLU A 443 -14.78 12.01 13.94
CA GLU A 443 -16.18 11.56 13.96
C GLU A 443 -17.16 12.56 13.30
N LEU A 444 -16.82 13.85 13.29
CA LEU A 444 -17.67 14.88 12.72
C LEU A 444 -17.38 15.14 11.23
N ILE A 445 -16.10 15.08 10.86
CA ILE A 445 -15.63 15.50 9.53
C ILE A 445 -15.58 14.33 8.56
N TYR A 446 -15.15 13.14 9.00
CA TYR A 446 -14.96 11.99 8.13
C TYR A 446 -16.24 11.56 7.38
N PRO A 447 -17.44 11.55 7.98
CA PRO A 447 -18.67 11.21 7.25
C PRO A 447 -18.96 12.12 6.05
N GLU A 448 -18.56 13.40 6.10
CA GLU A 448 -18.70 14.33 4.97
C GLU A 448 -17.74 13.98 3.84
N ILE A 449 -16.52 13.60 4.19
CA ILE A 449 -15.49 13.17 3.24
C ILE A 449 -15.89 11.84 2.60
N GLU A 450 -16.31 10.86 3.39
CA GLU A 450 -16.76 9.55 2.91
C GLU A 450 -17.91 9.67 1.90
N LYS A 451 -18.85 10.57 2.15
CA LYS A 451 -19.94 10.85 1.22
C LYS A 451 -19.43 11.32 -0.15
N GLU A 452 -18.46 12.24 -0.19
CA GLU A 452 -17.89 12.74 -1.43
C GLU A 452 -17.01 11.68 -2.12
N GLN A 453 -16.24 10.90 -1.37
CA GLN A 453 -15.51 9.75 -1.89
C GLN A 453 -16.45 8.76 -2.59
N HIS A 454 -17.55 8.39 -1.92
CA HIS A 454 -18.53 7.46 -2.49
C HIS A 454 -19.17 8.02 -3.76
N ARG A 455 -19.53 9.30 -3.77
CA ARG A 455 -20.12 9.98 -4.93
C ARG A 455 -19.18 9.94 -6.14
N LEU A 456 -17.92 10.32 -5.94
CA LEU A 456 -16.92 10.35 -7.01
C LEU A 456 -16.59 8.94 -7.52
N HIS A 457 -16.34 7.98 -6.63
CA HIS A 457 -16.05 6.60 -7.04
C HIS A 457 -17.19 5.98 -7.84
N THR A 458 -18.44 6.16 -7.39
CA THR A 458 -19.62 5.65 -8.12
C THR A 458 -19.72 6.33 -9.50
N SER A 459 -19.45 7.63 -9.59
CA SER A 459 -19.45 8.36 -10.87
C SER A 459 -18.35 7.82 -11.79
N PHE A 460 -17.11 7.67 -11.31
CA PHE A 460 -15.99 7.17 -12.11
C PHE A 460 -16.20 5.74 -12.62
N VAL A 461 -16.72 4.85 -11.80
CA VAL A 461 -17.02 3.47 -12.23
C VAL A 461 -18.06 3.47 -13.35
N ARG A 462 -19.11 4.27 -13.25
CA ARG A 462 -20.12 4.40 -14.31
C ARG A 462 -19.52 5.02 -15.59
N GLU A 463 -18.79 6.11 -15.44
CA GLU A 463 -18.21 6.86 -16.55
C GLU A 463 -17.18 6.02 -17.34
N THR A 464 -16.34 5.23 -16.64
CA THR A 464 -15.41 4.32 -17.29
C THR A 464 -16.12 3.27 -18.12
N LEU A 465 -17.19 2.66 -17.60
CA LEU A 465 -18.00 1.69 -18.35
C LEU A 465 -18.68 2.30 -19.59
N GLU A 466 -19.16 3.54 -19.50
CA GLU A 466 -19.75 4.26 -20.63
C GLU A 466 -18.71 4.63 -21.70
N LEU A 467 -17.52 5.08 -21.25
CA LEU A 467 -16.41 5.39 -22.14
C LEU A 467 -15.95 4.13 -22.89
N GLU A 468 -15.74 3.03 -22.18
CA GLU A 468 -15.23 1.78 -22.74
C GLU A 468 -16.15 1.17 -23.79
N LYS A 469 -17.48 1.30 -23.63
CA LYS A 469 -18.45 0.93 -24.68
C LYS A 469 -18.18 1.70 -25.99
N LYS A 470 -17.93 3.00 -25.89
CA LYS A 470 -17.61 3.84 -27.07
C LYS A 470 -16.25 3.47 -27.65
N LEU A 471 -15.25 3.19 -26.77
CA LEU A 471 -13.93 2.81 -27.22
C LEU A 471 -13.92 1.47 -27.96
N MET A 472 -14.75 0.49 -27.54
CA MET A 472 -14.92 -0.78 -28.25
C MET A 472 -15.44 -0.61 -29.68
N GLU A 473 -16.24 0.40 -29.97
CA GLU A 473 -16.79 0.65 -31.30
C GLU A 473 -15.76 1.26 -32.27
N ILE A 474 -14.71 1.89 -31.75
CA ILE A 474 -13.77 2.68 -32.55
C ILE A 474 -12.33 2.14 -32.54
N HIS A 475 -11.94 1.24 -31.60
CA HIS A 475 -10.54 0.89 -31.36
C HIS A 475 -9.83 0.25 -32.56
N GLU A 476 -10.55 -0.55 -33.37
CA GLU A 476 -9.99 -1.14 -34.60
C GLU A 476 -9.90 -0.12 -35.75
N LYS A 477 -10.80 0.88 -35.75
CA LYS A 477 -10.93 1.86 -36.82
C LYS A 477 -10.02 3.05 -36.65
N ASP A 478 -9.86 3.53 -35.42
CA ASP A 478 -9.04 4.70 -35.07
C ASP A 478 -8.35 4.56 -33.70
N PRO A 479 -7.23 3.83 -33.61
CA PRO A 479 -6.46 3.68 -32.37
C PRO A 479 -5.97 5.02 -31.80
N LYS A 480 -5.71 6.03 -32.66
CA LYS A 480 -5.28 7.37 -32.19
C LYS A 480 -6.41 8.10 -31.47
N LEU A 481 -7.64 7.92 -31.94
CA LEU A 481 -8.81 8.45 -31.25
C LEU A 481 -9.00 7.81 -29.89
N VAL A 482 -8.83 6.47 -29.78
CA VAL A 482 -8.86 5.76 -28.49
C VAL A 482 -7.86 6.37 -27.50
N LEU A 483 -6.60 6.52 -27.93
CA LEU A 483 -5.55 7.09 -27.08
C LEU A 483 -5.90 8.53 -26.64
N ARG A 484 -6.47 9.33 -27.53
CA ARG A 484 -6.92 10.69 -27.19
C ARG A 484 -8.04 10.69 -26.15
N GLU A 485 -9.04 9.82 -26.32
CA GLU A 485 -10.19 9.74 -25.41
C GLU A 485 -9.78 9.28 -24.00
N VAL A 486 -8.90 8.25 -23.86
CA VAL A 486 -8.42 7.83 -22.53
C VAL A 486 -7.55 8.89 -21.86
N ASN A 487 -6.71 9.63 -22.62
CA ASN A 487 -5.97 10.77 -22.09
C ASN A 487 -6.89 11.88 -21.59
N ASN A 488 -7.88 12.26 -22.42
CA ASN A 488 -8.84 13.31 -22.07
C ASN A 488 -9.62 12.95 -20.81
N TYR A 489 -10.13 11.72 -20.73
CA TYR A 489 -10.92 11.29 -19.59
C TYR A 489 -10.11 11.25 -18.30
N SER A 490 -8.93 10.61 -18.30
CA SER A 490 -8.06 10.55 -17.11
C SER A 490 -7.68 11.96 -16.62
N ASN A 491 -7.35 12.88 -17.55
CA ASN A 491 -7.05 14.26 -17.19
C ASN A 491 -8.27 14.98 -16.60
N GLN A 492 -9.45 14.86 -17.20
CA GLN A 492 -10.68 15.48 -16.70
C GLN A 492 -11.08 14.94 -15.33
N ALA A 493 -10.98 13.63 -15.10
CA ALA A 493 -11.26 13.01 -13.82
C ALA A 493 -10.31 13.51 -12.71
N ALA A 494 -9.02 13.63 -13.02
CA ALA A 494 -8.00 14.13 -12.12
C ALA A 494 -8.19 15.60 -11.75
N GLU A 495 -8.36 16.46 -12.74
CA GLU A 495 -8.60 17.90 -12.53
C GLU A 495 -9.90 18.16 -11.75
N ARG A 496 -10.97 17.43 -12.09
CA ARG A 496 -12.23 17.48 -11.37
C ARG A 496 -12.05 17.11 -9.90
N THR A 497 -11.37 15.99 -9.62
CA THR A 497 -11.13 15.53 -8.24
C THR A 497 -10.34 16.56 -7.46
N HIS A 498 -9.25 17.06 -8.03
CA HIS A 498 -8.40 18.07 -7.40
C HIS A 498 -9.21 19.34 -7.06
N GLN A 499 -10.02 19.85 -7.99
CA GLN A 499 -10.84 21.04 -7.74
C GLN A 499 -11.94 20.78 -6.71
N GLU A 500 -12.61 19.62 -6.76
CA GLU A 500 -13.64 19.27 -5.78
C GLU A 500 -13.05 19.10 -4.38
N TRP A 501 -11.83 18.58 -4.25
CA TRP A 501 -11.15 18.45 -2.96
C TRP A 501 -10.71 19.80 -2.36
N LYS A 502 -10.28 20.74 -3.20
CA LYS A 502 -10.09 22.15 -2.78
C LYS A 502 -11.39 22.76 -2.22
N ASN A 503 -12.48 22.56 -2.94
CA ASN A 503 -13.80 23.05 -2.53
C ASN A 503 -14.28 22.36 -1.23
N LEU A 504 -14.04 21.05 -1.10
CA LEU A 504 -14.34 20.30 0.11
C LEU A 504 -13.56 20.82 1.30
N PHE A 505 -12.25 21.06 1.16
CA PHE A 505 -11.45 21.66 2.22
C PHE A 505 -12.02 23.01 2.65
N ALA A 506 -12.32 23.90 1.71
CA ALA A 506 -12.89 25.22 2.03
C ALA A 506 -14.25 25.10 2.76
N TYR A 507 -15.09 24.17 2.32
CA TYR A 507 -16.37 23.87 2.98
C TYR A 507 -16.17 23.36 4.41
N LEU A 508 -15.33 22.34 4.61
CA LEU A 508 -15.05 21.73 5.92
C LEU A 508 -14.42 22.74 6.87
N PHE A 509 -13.43 23.51 6.40
CA PHE A 509 -12.77 24.53 7.19
C PHE A 509 -13.76 25.61 7.65
N THR A 510 -14.63 26.09 6.75
CA THR A 510 -15.66 27.08 7.10
C THR A 510 -16.67 26.53 8.10
N LYS A 511 -17.12 25.28 7.92
CA LYS A 511 -18.14 24.64 8.75
C LYS A 511 -17.66 24.32 10.17
N TYR A 512 -16.42 23.85 10.29
CA TYR A 512 -15.88 23.28 11.53
C TYR A 512 -14.77 24.11 12.20
N MET A 513 -14.47 25.30 11.69
CA MET A 513 -13.44 26.15 12.30
C MET A 513 -13.85 26.60 13.74
N ASP A 514 -12.85 26.89 14.56
CA ASP A 514 -12.97 27.43 15.94
C ASP A 514 -13.75 26.54 16.92
N GLY A 515 -13.80 25.24 16.69
CA GLY A 515 -14.46 24.31 17.61
C GLY A 515 -15.97 24.27 17.53
N ASN A 516 -16.58 24.96 16.56
CA ASN A 516 -18.01 25.03 16.37
C ASN A 516 -18.43 24.27 15.11
N VAL A 517 -19.72 23.97 14.99
CA VAL A 517 -20.38 23.54 13.75
C VAL A 517 -21.27 24.65 13.27
N LYS A 518 -21.01 25.16 12.06
CA LYS A 518 -21.74 26.28 11.46
C LYS A 518 -22.67 25.80 10.36
N THR A 519 -23.90 26.29 10.37
CA THR A 519 -24.89 26.03 9.34
C THR A 519 -25.41 27.35 8.80
N LYS A 520 -25.33 27.49 7.45
CA LYS A 520 -25.88 28.68 6.77
C LYS A 520 -27.39 28.76 7.00
N GLN A 521 -27.87 29.95 7.32
CA GLN A 521 -29.29 30.24 7.48
C GLN A 521 -29.80 31.13 6.33
N GLU A 522 -31.07 31.03 6.05
CA GLU A 522 -31.75 31.97 5.14
C GLU A 522 -31.83 33.34 5.82
N VAL A 523 -31.65 34.41 5.03
CA VAL A 523 -31.75 35.76 5.52
C VAL A 523 -33.25 36.09 5.69
N PRO A 524 -33.73 36.38 6.93
CA PRO A 524 -35.14 36.71 7.15
C PRO A 524 -35.55 38.00 6.42
N GLU A 525 -36.84 38.12 6.12
CA GLU A 525 -37.39 39.33 5.52
C GLU A 525 -37.09 40.57 6.39
N GLY A 526 -36.61 41.62 5.77
CA GLY A 526 -36.24 42.87 6.43
C GLY A 526 -34.77 42.89 6.96
N TYR A 527 -34.02 41.79 6.83
CA TYR A 527 -32.60 41.76 7.21
C TYR A 527 -31.70 41.88 5.97
N LYS A 528 -30.61 42.61 6.09
CA LYS A 528 -29.60 42.73 5.02
C LYS A 528 -28.65 41.49 4.99
N TYR A 529 -28.40 40.90 6.12
CA TYR A 529 -27.60 39.67 6.30
C TYR A 529 -28.04 38.97 7.59
N TYR A 530 -27.72 37.71 7.73
CA TYR A 530 -27.99 36.94 8.92
C TYR A 530 -26.80 36.04 9.26
N ALA A 531 -26.47 35.93 10.55
CA ALA A 531 -25.38 35.11 11.03
C ALA A 531 -25.69 33.62 10.79
N PRO A 532 -24.68 32.78 10.58
CA PRO A 532 -24.88 31.34 10.57
C PRO A 532 -25.39 30.85 11.93
N LYS A 533 -26.16 29.76 11.94
CA LYS A 533 -26.39 29.02 13.18
C LYS A 533 -25.05 28.43 13.63
N VAL A 534 -24.70 28.61 14.89
CA VAL A 534 -23.48 28.09 15.49
C VAL A 534 -23.86 27.12 16.60
N GLU A 535 -23.40 25.90 16.49
CA GLU A 535 -23.63 24.85 17.48
C GLU A 535 -22.28 24.40 18.06
N GLN A 536 -22.22 24.22 19.38
CA GLN A 536 -21.08 23.59 20.05
C GLN A 536 -21.35 22.10 20.12
N PHE A 537 -20.33 21.31 19.80
CA PHE A 537 -20.42 19.87 19.88
C PHE A 537 -20.08 19.40 21.29
N GLU A 538 -21.01 18.67 21.92
CA GLU A 538 -20.79 18.16 23.27
C GLU A 538 -19.80 16.98 23.28
N LEU A 539 -18.90 17.00 24.27
CA LEU A 539 -18.06 15.85 24.57
C LEU A 539 -18.89 14.70 25.15
N SER A 540 -18.50 13.47 24.85
CA SER A 540 -19.11 12.28 25.47
C SER A 540 -18.94 12.31 26.99
N ASP A 541 -19.84 11.63 27.73
CA ASP A 541 -19.75 11.53 29.19
C ASP A 541 -18.44 10.90 29.67
N LYS A 542 -17.89 9.95 28.89
CA LYS A 542 -16.57 9.37 29.12
C LYS A 542 -15.51 10.46 29.17
N TRP A 543 -15.46 11.34 28.15
CA TRP A 543 -14.48 12.42 28.06
C TRP A 543 -14.70 13.51 29.12
N LYS A 544 -15.95 13.87 29.40
CA LYS A 544 -16.27 14.81 30.52
C LYS A 544 -15.72 14.28 31.84
N ARG A 545 -15.88 12.97 32.13
CA ARG A 545 -15.34 12.36 33.37
C ARG A 545 -13.81 12.31 33.36
N LEU A 546 -13.15 11.99 32.23
CA LEU A 546 -11.70 12.01 32.14
C LEU A 546 -11.13 13.41 32.44
N ILE A 547 -11.72 14.47 31.89
CA ILE A 547 -11.33 15.85 32.14
C ILE A 547 -11.48 16.18 33.62
N VAL A 548 -12.61 15.85 34.25
CA VAL A 548 -12.85 16.12 35.68
C VAL A 548 -11.82 15.41 36.56
N ASN A 549 -11.50 14.15 36.24
CA ASN A 549 -10.50 13.37 36.99
C ASN A 549 -9.09 13.94 36.84
N ASP A 550 -8.67 14.24 35.60
CA ASP A 550 -7.34 14.77 35.31
C ASP A 550 -7.13 16.16 35.91
N THR A 551 -8.13 17.02 35.84
CA THR A 551 -8.08 18.38 36.40
C THR A 551 -8.26 18.46 37.92
N GLN A 552 -8.51 17.32 38.58
CA GLN A 552 -8.67 17.26 40.04
C GLN A 552 -9.69 18.29 40.57
N GLY A 553 -10.77 18.50 39.86
CA GLY A 553 -11.84 19.43 40.23
C GLY A 553 -11.62 20.91 39.91
N LYS A 554 -10.48 21.29 39.29
CA LYS A 554 -10.20 22.69 38.89
C LYS A 554 -11.26 23.30 37.97
N VAL A 555 -11.99 22.47 37.21
CA VAL A 555 -13.04 22.89 36.26
C VAL A 555 -14.44 22.90 36.90
N LYS A 556 -14.55 22.62 38.22
CA LYS A 556 -15.83 22.64 38.94
C LYS A 556 -16.37 24.04 39.02
N VAL A 557 -17.66 24.21 38.72
CA VAL A 557 -18.35 25.50 38.94
C VAL A 557 -18.43 25.80 40.46
N ILE A 558 -17.95 26.95 40.82
CA ILE A 558 -18.06 27.46 42.20
C ILE A 558 -19.46 28.04 42.36
N LYS A 559 -20.20 27.56 43.36
CA LYS A 559 -21.52 28.10 43.68
C LYS A 559 -21.38 29.33 44.58
N GLU A 560 -22.26 30.30 44.38
CA GLU A 560 -22.30 31.47 45.28
C GLU A 560 -22.51 31.00 46.74
N GLY A 561 -21.55 31.32 47.62
CA GLY A 561 -21.58 30.96 49.03
C GLY A 561 -20.72 29.76 49.44
N GLU A 562 -20.02 29.07 48.48
CA GLU A 562 -18.94 28.10 48.78
C GLU A 562 -17.55 28.82 48.76
#